data_f894e35fac314e9efb259c29dd2ddb53
#
_entry.id   f894e35fac314e9efb259c29dd2ddb53
#
_cell.length_a   1.000
_cell.length_b   1.000
_cell.length_c   1.000
_cell.angle_alpha   90.00
_cell.angle_beta   90.00
_cell.angle_gamma   90.00
#
_symmetry.space_group_name_H-M   'P 1'
#
loop_
_entity.id
_entity.type
_entity.pdbx_description
1 polymer ?
#
loop_
_entity_poly.entity_id
_entity_poly.type
_entity_poly.pdbx_seq_one_letter_code
_entity_poly.pdbx_strand_id
1 'polypeptide(L)'
;MNEERALSWNNFLLACTNCNSTKGNTDINIYDYLWPDRDNTFRAIRYAEGGLVSVVPGVAEIHAKKIIELIGLDRTPDTPEASDRRWLNRREAWEMAIRAKDRLMCCNVDAMREQIIELVVAKGFWSIWMTVFKDDIDMLQRLMDALPGTSKTCFDATHQPIARSGGQC
;
A
#
# COMPACT_ATOMS: atom_id res chain seq x y z
N MET A 1 -15.56 -14.39 -20.00
CA MET A 1 -14.81 -13.10 -20.13
C MET A 1 -15.71 -12.15 -20.86
N ASN A 2 -16.00 -10.97 -20.32
CA ASN A 2 -16.90 -10.02 -20.98
C ASN A 2 -16.08 -9.25 -22.03
N GLU A 3 -16.14 -9.66 -23.29
CA GLU A 3 -15.35 -9.11 -24.40
C GLU A 3 -15.54 -7.61 -24.59
N GLU A 4 -16.72 -7.07 -24.29
CA GLU A 4 -17.03 -5.63 -24.40
C GLU A 4 -16.20 -4.76 -23.45
N ARG A 5 -15.68 -5.31 -22.36
CA ARG A 5 -14.84 -4.60 -21.38
C ARG A 5 -13.35 -4.77 -21.59
N ALA A 6 -12.93 -5.69 -22.45
CA ALA A 6 -11.51 -6.06 -22.60
C ALA A 6 -10.62 -4.87 -22.99
N LEU A 7 -11.13 -3.91 -23.74
CA LEU A 7 -10.40 -2.72 -24.19
C LEU A 7 -10.85 -1.41 -23.52
N SER A 8 -11.67 -1.49 -22.47
CA SER A 8 -12.08 -0.30 -21.72
C SER A 8 -10.97 0.12 -20.75
N TRP A 9 -10.58 1.41 -20.76
CA TRP A 9 -9.59 1.97 -19.82
C TRP A 9 -9.95 1.70 -18.35
N ASN A 10 -11.24 1.69 -18.02
CA ASN A 10 -11.72 1.39 -16.67
C ASN A 10 -11.45 -0.05 -16.20
N ASN A 11 -10.96 -0.91 -17.11
CA ASN A 11 -10.58 -2.29 -16.81
C ASN A 11 -9.07 -2.48 -16.65
N PHE A 12 -8.28 -1.41 -16.77
CA PHE A 12 -6.83 -1.48 -16.63
C PHE A 12 -6.37 -0.87 -15.32
N LEU A 13 -5.58 -1.63 -14.59
CA LEU A 13 -4.89 -1.19 -13.38
C LEU A 13 -3.44 -1.66 -13.43
N LEU A 14 -2.51 -0.77 -13.12
CA LEU A 14 -1.10 -1.13 -13.00
C LEU A 14 -0.93 -2.11 -11.84
N ALA A 15 -0.39 -3.28 -12.11
CA ALA A 15 -0.14 -4.31 -11.13
C ALA A 15 1.26 -4.92 -11.31
N CYS A 16 1.88 -5.34 -10.21
CA CYS A 16 3.11 -6.13 -10.30
C CYS A 16 2.79 -7.54 -10.85
N THR A 17 3.81 -8.20 -11.38
CA THR A 17 3.69 -9.55 -11.95
C THR A 17 3.01 -10.54 -10.98
N ASN A 18 3.38 -10.51 -9.69
CA ASN A 18 2.82 -11.42 -8.70
C ASN A 18 1.31 -11.17 -8.44
N CYS A 19 0.90 -9.90 -8.30
CA CYS A 19 -0.54 -9.58 -8.14
C CYS A 19 -1.35 -10.00 -9.36
N ASN A 20 -0.84 -9.70 -10.55
CA ASN A 20 -1.49 -10.05 -11.80
C ASN A 20 -1.58 -11.57 -12.00
N SER A 21 -0.49 -12.29 -11.74
CA SER A 21 -0.44 -13.76 -11.85
C SER A 21 -1.36 -14.43 -10.82
N THR A 22 -1.40 -13.93 -9.58
CA THR A 22 -2.26 -14.49 -8.52
C THR A 22 -3.74 -14.29 -8.84
N LYS A 23 -4.11 -13.09 -9.32
CA LYS A 23 -5.48 -12.83 -9.80
C LYS A 23 -5.82 -13.72 -10.98
N GLY A 24 -4.88 -13.93 -11.89
CA GLY A 24 -5.07 -14.75 -13.10
C GLY A 24 -6.31 -14.32 -13.89
N ASN A 25 -7.04 -15.31 -14.38
CA ASN A 25 -8.26 -15.13 -15.18
C ASN A 25 -9.54 -15.18 -14.34
N THR A 26 -9.45 -15.00 -13.01
CA THR A 26 -10.62 -15.00 -12.13
C THR A 26 -11.60 -13.91 -12.59
N ASP A 27 -12.81 -14.32 -12.92
CA ASP A 27 -13.90 -13.42 -13.28
C ASP A 27 -14.48 -12.82 -11.98
N ILE A 28 -14.52 -11.50 -11.93
CA ILE A 28 -14.90 -10.76 -10.72
C ILE A 28 -15.90 -9.63 -11.06
N ASN A 29 -16.77 -9.35 -10.11
CA ASN A 29 -17.48 -8.09 -10.12
C ASN A 29 -16.58 -7.01 -9.49
N ILE A 30 -16.13 -6.05 -10.29
CA ILE A 30 -15.18 -5.01 -9.85
C ILE A 30 -15.69 -4.17 -8.67
N TYR A 31 -16.99 -4.05 -8.50
CA TYR A 31 -17.61 -3.28 -7.41
C TYR A 31 -17.52 -3.98 -6.04
N ASP A 32 -17.17 -5.25 -6.02
CA ASP A 32 -17.00 -6.04 -4.80
C ASP A 32 -15.63 -5.89 -4.15
N TYR A 33 -14.73 -5.11 -4.74
CA TYR A 33 -13.33 -4.99 -4.35
C TYR A 33 -12.93 -3.53 -4.15
N LEU A 34 -11.91 -3.28 -3.34
CA LEU A 34 -11.24 -1.97 -3.29
C LEU A 34 -10.17 -1.87 -4.37
N TRP A 35 -10.10 -0.72 -5.02
CA TRP A 35 -9.12 -0.47 -6.07
C TRP A 35 -8.31 0.80 -5.80
N PRO A 36 -6.97 0.76 -5.90
CA PRO A 36 -6.11 1.91 -5.58
C PRO A 36 -6.37 3.16 -6.43
N ASP A 37 -6.92 2.99 -7.63
CA ASP A 37 -7.31 4.08 -8.53
C ASP A 37 -8.65 4.74 -8.16
N ARG A 38 -9.45 4.11 -7.29
CA ARG A 38 -10.80 4.55 -6.91
C ARG A 38 -10.98 4.78 -5.41
N ASP A 39 -10.25 4.03 -4.61
CA ASP A 39 -10.43 3.96 -3.15
C ASP A 39 -9.16 4.40 -2.43
N ASN A 40 -9.29 4.87 -1.18
CA ASN A 40 -8.15 5.03 -0.30
C ASN A 40 -7.82 3.68 0.38
N THR A 41 -7.17 2.77 -0.36
CA THR A 41 -6.82 1.45 0.15
C THR A 41 -5.91 1.50 1.38
N PHE A 42 -5.14 2.59 1.58
CA PHE A 42 -4.31 2.79 2.76
C PHE A 42 -5.14 2.97 4.04
N ARG A 43 -6.39 3.45 3.92
CA ARG A 43 -7.33 3.56 5.03
C ARG A 43 -7.90 2.20 5.47
N ALA A 44 -8.10 1.28 4.51
CA ALA A 44 -8.77 0.00 4.72
C ALA A 44 -7.82 -1.19 4.94
N ILE A 45 -6.55 -1.07 4.51
CA ILE A 45 -5.54 -2.12 4.59
C ILE A 45 -4.42 -1.65 5.50
N ARG A 46 -4.17 -2.42 6.57
CA ARG A 46 -3.11 -2.16 7.54
C ARG A 46 -1.86 -2.96 7.20
N TYR A 47 -0.73 -2.28 7.24
CA TYR A 47 0.59 -2.90 7.22
C TYR A 47 1.16 -2.92 8.64
N ALA A 48 1.76 -4.03 9.04
CA ALA A 48 2.24 -4.24 10.40
C ALA A 48 3.65 -4.82 10.42
N GLU A 49 4.22 -4.91 11.63
CA GLU A 49 5.52 -5.50 11.88
C GLU A 49 5.64 -6.88 11.23
N GLY A 50 6.84 -7.21 10.77
CA GLY A 50 7.08 -8.45 10.04
C GLY A 50 6.56 -8.47 8.60
N GLY A 51 6.12 -7.32 8.05
CA GLY A 51 5.57 -7.21 6.69
C GLY A 51 4.18 -7.84 6.54
N LEU A 52 3.47 -8.00 7.66
CA LEU A 52 2.12 -8.54 7.69
C LEU A 52 1.11 -7.55 7.13
N VAL A 53 0.02 -8.09 6.59
CA VAL A 53 -1.09 -7.33 6.02
C VAL A 53 -2.40 -7.82 6.61
N SER A 54 -3.27 -6.89 7.00
CA SER A 54 -4.60 -7.18 7.52
C SER A 54 -5.60 -6.09 7.14
N VAL A 55 -6.88 -6.37 7.30
CA VAL A 55 -7.93 -5.35 7.13
C VAL A 55 -8.01 -4.44 8.34
N VAL A 56 -8.47 -3.21 8.12
CA VAL A 56 -8.86 -2.29 9.20
C VAL A 56 -10.33 -2.55 9.54
N PRO A 57 -10.66 -2.97 10.79
CA PRO A 57 -12.03 -3.24 11.16
C PRO A 57 -12.96 -2.05 10.94
N GLY A 58 -14.15 -2.31 10.38
CA GLY A 58 -15.17 -1.28 10.17
C GLY A 58 -14.93 -0.34 8.97
N VAL A 59 -13.82 -0.50 8.22
CA VAL A 59 -13.54 0.33 7.05
C VAL A 59 -13.59 -0.52 5.78
N ALA A 60 -14.71 -0.52 5.08
CA ALA A 60 -14.93 -1.31 3.87
C ALA A 60 -14.38 -2.75 3.98
N GLU A 61 -14.49 -3.35 5.16
CA GLU A 61 -13.78 -4.55 5.59
C GLU A 61 -13.96 -5.74 4.64
N ILE A 62 -15.20 -5.97 4.19
CA ILE A 62 -15.53 -7.06 3.27
C ILE A 62 -14.78 -6.89 1.94
N HIS A 63 -14.78 -5.67 1.38
CA HIS A 63 -14.12 -5.37 0.10
C HIS A 63 -12.60 -5.39 0.24
N ALA A 64 -12.06 -4.90 1.39
CA ALA A 64 -10.64 -4.98 1.71
C ALA A 64 -10.17 -6.44 1.83
N LYS A 65 -10.95 -7.30 2.49
CA LYS A 65 -10.65 -8.72 2.59
C LYS A 65 -10.63 -9.39 1.21
N LYS A 66 -11.65 -9.13 0.39
CA LYS A 66 -11.73 -9.68 -0.97
C LYS A 66 -10.52 -9.30 -1.84
N ILE A 67 -10.05 -8.04 -1.82
CA ILE A 67 -8.88 -7.67 -2.62
C ILE A 67 -7.60 -8.31 -2.08
N ILE A 68 -7.40 -8.39 -0.77
CA ILE A 68 -6.26 -9.08 -0.16
C ILE A 68 -6.21 -10.53 -0.62
N GLU A 69 -7.33 -11.25 -0.54
CA GLU A 69 -7.45 -12.65 -0.97
C GLU A 69 -7.24 -12.81 -2.48
N LEU A 70 -7.86 -11.95 -3.31
CA LEU A 70 -7.77 -11.99 -4.77
C LEU A 70 -6.32 -11.94 -5.27
N ILE A 71 -5.51 -11.09 -4.65
CA ILE A 71 -4.10 -10.90 -5.07
C ILE A 71 -3.11 -11.63 -4.14
N GLY A 72 -3.60 -12.33 -3.11
CA GLY A 72 -2.76 -13.05 -2.13
C GLY A 72 -1.80 -12.11 -1.40
N LEU A 73 -2.28 -10.95 -0.97
CA LEU A 73 -1.42 -9.95 -0.33
C LEU A 73 -1.00 -10.36 1.09
N ASP A 74 -1.77 -11.20 1.75
CA ASP A 74 -1.56 -11.75 3.10
C ASP A 74 -0.66 -13.00 3.13
N ARG A 75 -0.23 -13.51 1.97
CA ARG A 75 0.63 -14.68 1.89
C ARG A 75 1.94 -14.47 2.64
N THR A 76 2.32 -15.49 3.43
CA THR A 76 3.56 -15.59 4.21
C THR A 76 4.28 -16.90 3.87
N PRO A 77 5.50 -17.15 4.34
CA PRO A 77 6.19 -18.43 4.13
C PRO A 77 5.44 -19.65 4.65
N ASP A 78 4.51 -19.46 5.59
CA ASP A 78 3.72 -20.53 6.18
C ASP A 78 2.50 -20.92 5.32
N THR A 79 2.25 -20.17 4.24
CA THR A 79 1.17 -20.50 3.29
C THR A 79 1.67 -21.48 2.21
N PRO A 80 0.77 -22.32 1.64
CA PRO A 80 1.15 -23.24 0.57
C PRO A 80 1.83 -22.58 -0.65
N GLU A 81 1.55 -21.30 -0.86
CA GLU A 81 2.09 -20.50 -1.97
C GLU A 81 3.37 -19.72 -1.58
N ALA A 82 4.18 -20.26 -0.71
CA ALA A 82 5.38 -19.64 -0.12
C ALA A 82 6.47 -19.20 -1.12
N SER A 83 6.36 -19.52 -2.42
CA SER A 83 7.26 -19.01 -3.46
C SER A 83 7.12 -17.49 -3.72
N ASP A 84 6.08 -16.86 -3.19
CA ASP A 84 5.82 -15.42 -3.32
C ASP A 84 6.73 -14.61 -2.39
N ARG A 85 7.70 -13.93 -2.96
CA ARG A 85 8.67 -13.12 -2.20
C ARG A 85 8.15 -11.76 -1.75
N ARG A 86 6.89 -11.39 -2.06
CA ARG A 86 6.33 -10.08 -1.68
C ARG A 86 6.32 -9.86 -0.18
N TRP A 87 6.03 -10.91 0.60
CA TRP A 87 6.10 -10.84 2.06
C TRP A 87 7.51 -10.49 2.53
N LEU A 88 8.54 -11.19 2.03
CA LEU A 88 9.94 -10.92 2.38
C LEU A 88 10.32 -9.47 2.05
N ASN A 89 9.96 -9.00 0.86
CA ASN A 89 10.25 -7.63 0.44
C ASN A 89 9.55 -6.58 1.33
N ARG A 90 8.30 -6.87 1.77
CA ARG A 90 7.57 -6.01 2.72
C ARG A 90 8.25 -6.00 4.10
N ARG A 91 8.66 -7.18 4.60
CA ARG A 91 9.39 -7.30 5.86
C ARG A 91 10.69 -6.51 5.83
N GLU A 92 11.47 -6.67 4.78
CA GLU A 92 12.71 -5.90 4.60
C GLU A 92 12.45 -4.38 4.59
N ALA A 93 11.41 -3.93 3.88
CA ALA A 93 11.03 -2.52 3.86
C ALA A 93 10.60 -2.01 5.24
N TRP A 94 9.87 -2.82 6.01
CA TRP A 94 9.48 -2.50 7.38
C TRP A 94 10.70 -2.33 8.29
N GLU A 95 11.60 -3.31 8.30
CA GLU A 95 12.82 -3.28 9.10
C GLU A 95 13.73 -2.10 8.69
N MET A 96 13.78 -1.77 7.39
CA MET A 96 14.52 -0.61 6.89
C MET A 96 13.89 0.70 7.38
N ALA A 97 12.56 0.82 7.34
CA ALA A 97 11.84 2.01 7.80
C ALA A 97 12.01 2.24 9.30
N ILE A 98 11.96 1.18 10.12
CA ILE A 98 12.21 1.26 11.57
C ILE A 98 13.62 1.77 11.82
N ARG A 99 14.65 1.15 11.21
CA ARG A 99 16.04 1.60 11.38
C ARG A 99 16.26 3.04 10.92
N ALA A 100 15.57 3.46 9.87
CA ALA A 100 15.63 4.84 9.38
C ALA A 100 15.01 5.82 10.39
N LYS A 101 13.86 5.46 10.98
CA LYS A 101 13.20 6.23 12.04
C LYS A 101 14.09 6.37 13.29
N ASP A 102 14.71 5.27 13.74
CA ASP A 102 15.62 5.28 14.88
C ASP A 102 16.84 6.20 14.65
N ARG A 103 17.41 6.16 13.43
CA ARG A 103 18.51 7.06 13.05
C ARG A 103 18.06 8.52 13.03
N LEU A 104 16.89 8.80 12.51
CA LEU A 104 16.31 10.15 12.50
C LEU A 104 16.08 10.66 13.92
N MET A 105 15.64 9.81 14.85
CA MET A 105 15.51 10.16 16.26
C MET A 105 16.86 10.54 16.90
N CYS A 106 17.94 9.88 16.50
CA CYS A 106 19.28 10.20 16.97
C CYS A 106 19.91 11.44 16.32
N CYS A 107 19.57 11.70 15.04
CA CYS A 107 20.15 12.77 14.24
C CYS A 107 19.07 13.39 13.34
N ASN A 108 18.24 14.26 13.91
CA ASN A 108 17.14 14.91 13.20
C ASN A 108 17.62 16.14 12.45
N VAL A 109 18.25 15.91 11.30
CA VAL A 109 18.71 16.94 10.36
C VAL A 109 18.06 16.73 9.00
N ASP A 110 17.96 17.80 8.20
CA ASP A 110 17.29 17.77 6.89
C ASP A 110 17.93 16.75 5.94
N ALA A 111 19.26 16.67 5.89
CA ALA A 111 19.98 15.69 5.08
C ALA A 111 19.63 14.23 5.42
N MET A 112 19.34 13.93 6.72
CA MET A 112 18.87 12.58 7.10
C MET A 112 17.45 12.32 6.57
N ARG A 113 16.56 13.31 6.61
CA ARG A 113 15.20 13.22 6.05
C ARG A 113 15.25 13.01 4.54
N GLU A 114 16.11 13.75 3.82
CA GLU A 114 16.33 13.57 2.38
C GLU A 114 16.83 12.16 2.06
N GLN A 115 17.82 11.66 2.79
CA GLN A 115 18.34 10.31 2.60
C GLN A 115 17.25 9.23 2.84
N ILE A 116 16.36 9.43 3.79
CA ILE A 116 15.22 8.53 4.00
C ILE A 116 14.31 8.54 2.77
N ILE A 117 14.03 9.69 2.20
CA ILE A 117 13.22 9.80 0.98
C ILE A 117 13.87 9.07 -0.21
N GLU A 118 15.18 9.20 -0.39
CA GLU A 118 15.92 8.45 -1.41
C GLU A 118 15.78 6.93 -1.22
N LEU A 119 15.85 6.45 0.03
CA LEU A 119 15.62 5.03 0.35
C LEU A 119 14.18 4.60 -0.01
N VAL A 120 13.19 5.42 0.27
CA VAL A 120 11.78 5.15 -0.05
C VAL A 120 11.58 5.04 -1.55
N VAL A 121 12.12 5.98 -2.31
CA VAL A 121 12.01 5.99 -3.78
C VAL A 121 12.69 4.76 -4.37
N ALA A 122 13.85 4.37 -3.86
CA ALA A 122 14.60 3.21 -4.33
C ALA A 122 13.96 1.86 -3.94
N LYS A 123 13.44 1.76 -2.71
CA LYS A 123 12.88 0.49 -2.18
C LYS A 123 11.41 0.30 -2.54
N GLY A 124 10.64 1.39 -2.66
CA GLY A 124 9.18 1.34 -2.77
C GLY A 124 8.50 1.03 -1.44
N PHE A 125 7.33 0.39 -1.50
CA PHE A 125 6.51 0.04 -0.33
C PHE A 125 6.03 1.26 0.48
N TRP A 126 5.61 2.30 -0.20
CA TRP A 126 5.18 3.58 0.36
C TRP A 126 4.28 3.46 1.60
N SER A 127 3.27 2.57 1.56
CA SER A 127 2.34 2.38 2.68
C SER A 127 3.03 1.95 3.97
N ILE A 128 4.14 1.23 3.89
CA ILE A 128 4.95 0.83 5.05
C ILE A 128 5.62 2.06 5.66
N TRP A 129 6.25 2.90 4.85
CA TRP A 129 6.90 4.12 5.30
C TRP A 129 5.91 5.09 5.92
N MET A 130 4.76 5.32 5.30
CA MET A 130 3.67 6.12 5.87
C MET A 130 3.20 5.58 7.22
N THR A 131 3.12 4.26 7.38
CA THR A 131 2.73 3.63 8.64
C THR A 131 3.78 3.84 9.74
N VAL A 132 5.06 3.65 9.41
CA VAL A 132 6.17 3.79 10.39
C VAL A 132 6.36 5.24 10.81
N PHE A 133 6.22 6.18 9.88
CA PHE A 133 6.38 7.62 10.14
C PHE A 133 5.07 8.36 10.45
N LYS A 134 3.99 7.65 10.79
CA LYS A 134 2.63 8.19 10.96
C LYS A 134 2.53 9.39 11.94
N ASP A 135 3.47 9.51 12.86
CA ASP A 135 3.50 10.55 13.89
C ASP A 135 4.47 11.72 13.54
N ASP A 136 5.14 11.67 12.38
CA ASP A 136 6.05 12.70 11.89
C ASP A 136 5.46 13.38 10.65
N ILE A 137 4.76 14.51 10.87
CA ILE A 137 4.02 15.25 9.84
C ILE A 137 4.94 15.71 8.69
N ASP A 138 6.18 16.15 8.99
CA ASP A 138 7.13 16.57 7.97
C ASP A 138 7.56 15.38 7.09
N MET A 139 7.84 14.23 7.71
CA MET A 139 8.16 13.03 6.95
C MET A 139 6.98 12.55 6.09
N LEU A 140 5.75 12.59 6.62
CA LEU A 140 4.55 12.24 5.84
C LEU A 140 4.38 13.15 4.62
N GLN A 141 4.58 14.46 4.78
CA GLN A 141 4.54 15.40 3.67
C GLN A 141 5.60 15.07 2.61
N ARG A 142 6.85 14.86 3.02
CA ARG A 142 7.96 14.50 2.12
C ARG A 142 7.69 13.19 1.38
N LEU A 143 7.14 12.18 2.06
CA LEU A 143 6.76 10.90 1.47
C LEU A 143 5.67 11.05 0.39
N MET A 144 4.69 11.92 0.61
CA MET A 144 3.64 12.20 -0.36
C MET A 144 4.14 13.02 -1.56
N ASP A 145 5.10 13.90 -1.34
CA ASP A 145 5.67 14.73 -2.42
C ASP A 145 6.65 13.96 -3.30
N ALA A 146 7.40 13.03 -2.70
CA ALA A 146 8.44 12.28 -3.40
C ALA A 146 7.90 11.20 -4.36
N LEU A 147 6.67 10.71 -4.13
CA LEU A 147 6.10 9.63 -4.93
C LEU A 147 4.97 10.14 -5.82
N PRO A 148 5.26 10.38 -7.12
CA PRO A 148 4.26 10.83 -8.08
C PRO A 148 3.08 9.84 -8.16
N GLY A 149 1.88 10.37 -8.21
CA GLY A 149 0.66 9.54 -8.24
C GLY A 149 0.00 9.33 -6.89
N THR A 150 0.61 9.78 -5.79
CA THR A 150 -0.06 9.83 -4.49
C THR A 150 -1.25 10.80 -4.56
N SER A 151 -2.45 10.29 -4.31
CA SER A 151 -3.66 11.13 -4.27
C SER A 151 -3.72 11.89 -2.96
N LYS A 152 -3.25 13.13 -2.95
CA LYS A 152 -3.21 13.99 -1.75
C LYS A 152 -4.59 14.22 -1.15
N THR A 153 -5.66 14.16 -1.96
CA THR A 153 -7.05 14.29 -1.51
C THR A 153 -7.53 13.12 -0.65
N CYS A 154 -6.75 12.06 -0.55
CA CYS A 154 -6.99 10.92 0.34
C CYS A 154 -6.46 11.14 1.77
N PHE A 155 -5.94 12.32 2.06
CA PHE A 155 -5.33 12.67 3.36
C PHE A 155 -5.81 14.04 3.83
N ASP A 156 -5.96 14.19 5.14
CA ASP A 156 -6.28 15.47 5.78
C ASP A 156 -5.04 16.38 5.94
N ALA A 157 -5.21 17.55 6.57
CA ALA A 157 -4.14 18.51 6.80
C ALA A 157 -3.01 17.99 7.72
N THR A 158 -3.25 16.92 8.45
CA THR A 158 -2.25 16.22 9.29
C THR A 158 -1.71 14.96 8.64
N HIS A 159 -2.05 14.78 7.35
CA HIS A 159 -1.65 13.63 6.53
C HIS A 159 -2.19 12.29 7.02
N GLN A 160 -3.30 12.31 7.78
CA GLN A 160 -4.00 11.09 8.15
C GLN A 160 -4.97 10.67 7.04
N PRO A 161 -5.14 9.36 6.80
CA PRO A 161 -5.96 8.87 5.70
C PRO A 161 -7.45 9.16 5.93
N ILE A 162 -8.08 9.81 4.95
CA ILE A 162 -9.52 10.06 4.91
C ILE A 162 -10.17 9.32 3.75
N ALA A 163 -11.49 9.22 3.75
CA ALA A 163 -12.22 8.59 2.66
C ALA A 163 -12.00 9.34 1.34
N ARG A 164 -11.77 8.58 0.27
CA ARG A 164 -11.66 9.15 -1.07
C ARG A 164 -13.04 9.51 -1.61
N SER A 165 -13.21 10.72 -2.11
CA SER A 165 -14.46 11.14 -2.72
C SER A 165 -14.84 10.23 -3.89
N GLY A 166 -16.05 9.68 -3.85
CA GLY A 166 -16.55 8.74 -4.85
C GLY A 166 -16.06 7.30 -4.72
N GLY A 167 -15.17 7.02 -3.74
CA GLY A 167 -14.71 5.68 -3.40
C GLY A 167 -15.55 5.01 -2.31
N GLN A 168 -15.22 3.75 -2.00
CA GLN A 168 -15.86 2.98 -0.94
C GLN A 168 -15.20 3.25 0.44
N CYS A 169 -14.01 3.84 0.48
CA CYS A 169 -13.33 4.23 1.72
C CYS A 169 -12.33 5.38 1.50
#